data_89fc98345399651db8a1c797b83e5a1b
#
_entry.id   89fc98345399651db8a1c797b83e5a1b
#
_cell.length_a   1.000
_cell.length_b   1.000
_cell.length_c   1.000
_cell.angle_alpha   90.00
_cell.angle_beta   90.00
_cell.angle_gamma   90.00
#
_symmetry.space_group_name_H-M   'P 1'
#
loop_
_entity.id
_entity.type
_entity.pdbx_description
1 polymer ?
#
loop_
_entity_poly.entity_id
_entity_poly.type
_entity_poly.pdbx_seq_one_letter_code
_entity_poly.pdbx_strand_id
1 'polypeptide(L)'
;MLIEHKDQLLIAQGNQAKFRQLMEITSDELLHFAMGFLRNKELSEEIVSDVYVKIWYNRKDLIRIDNLKSYLFISVKNACLSHLRKTNSDKIVLIDEYQDFMFIEVSGPEDDLIDREALNQIHEAIGSLPPKCQLAFTLAKINGLKRKEIADIMEISEKTVNNHLITAVKKITEMLDIDRKTRKMPHPLNRASLYSIFF
;
A
#
# COMPACT_ATOMS: atom_id res chain seq x y z
N MET A 1 11.84 6.00 9.76
CA MET A 1 13.13 6.65 9.35
C MET A 1 13.16 6.68 7.85
N LEU A 2 13.29 7.85 7.22
CA LEU A 2 13.28 7.98 5.75
C LEU A 2 14.68 7.68 5.22
N ILE A 3 14.77 6.98 4.08
CA ILE A 3 16.02 6.85 3.33
C ILE A 3 16.32 8.17 2.67
N GLU A 4 17.43 8.79 3.06
CA GLU A 4 17.87 10.06 2.50
C GLU A 4 18.60 9.84 1.16
N HIS A 5 18.63 10.88 0.33
CA HIS A 5 19.38 10.83 -0.94
C HIS A 5 20.85 10.42 -0.75
N LYS A 6 21.45 10.79 0.39
CA LYS A 6 22.81 10.38 0.79
C LYS A 6 22.93 8.84 0.92
N ASP A 7 21.94 8.18 1.53
CA ASP A 7 21.96 6.73 1.68
C ASP A 7 21.82 6.04 0.32
N GLN A 8 20.98 6.59 -0.55
CA GLN A 8 20.82 6.14 -1.93
C GLN A 8 22.12 6.18 -2.72
N LEU A 9 22.92 7.26 -2.58
CA LEU A 9 24.25 7.36 -3.18
C LEU A 9 25.20 6.29 -2.65
N LEU A 10 25.19 6.03 -1.34
CA LEU A 10 26.01 4.96 -0.74
C LEU A 10 25.62 3.59 -1.26
N ILE A 11 24.31 3.31 -1.42
CA ILE A 11 23.83 2.05 -2.02
C ILE A 11 24.34 1.93 -3.46
N ALA A 12 24.24 2.99 -4.24
CA ALA A 12 24.71 3.00 -5.63
C ALA A 12 26.22 2.70 -5.74
N GLN A 13 27.01 3.12 -4.75
CA GLN A 13 28.43 2.80 -4.62
C GLN A 13 28.72 1.38 -4.11
N GLY A 14 27.68 0.61 -3.76
CA GLY A 14 27.81 -0.80 -3.31
C GLY A 14 27.87 -0.96 -1.80
N ASN A 15 27.43 0.01 -1.00
CA ASN A 15 27.34 -0.12 0.45
C ASN A 15 26.24 -1.10 0.85
N GLN A 16 26.64 -2.32 1.22
CA GLN A 16 25.72 -3.41 1.60
C GLN A 16 24.95 -3.11 2.90
N ALA A 17 25.58 -2.42 3.86
CA ALA A 17 24.93 -2.12 5.14
C ALA A 17 23.73 -1.15 4.92
N LYS A 18 23.91 -0.14 4.05
CA LYS A 18 22.85 0.79 3.69
C LYS A 18 21.75 0.12 2.87
N PHE A 19 22.08 -0.84 2.00
CA PHE A 19 21.10 -1.61 1.28
C PHE A 19 20.30 -2.52 2.21
N ARG A 20 20.94 -3.17 3.18
CA ARG A 20 20.24 -3.95 4.22
C ARG A 20 19.28 -3.07 5.03
N GLN A 21 19.72 -1.88 5.44
CA GLN A 21 18.87 -0.92 6.14
C GLN A 21 17.64 -0.52 5.31
N LEU A 22 17.81 -0.32 3.98
CA LEU A 22 16.68 -0.08 3.06
C LEU A 22 15.69 -1.25 3.12
N MET A 23 16.18 -2.48 3.00
CA MET A 23 15.34 -3.68 3.04
C MET A 23 14.57 -3.78 4.37
N GLU A 24 15.25 -3.63 5.51
CA GLU A 24 14.65 -3.69 6.85
C GLU A 24 13.51 -2.67 7.04
N ILE A 25 13.65 -1.46 6.48
CA ILE A 25 12.64 -0.39 6.61
C ILE A 25 11.44 -0.61 5.68
N THR A 26 11.64 -1.24 4.52
CA THR A 26 10.62 -1.26 3.47
C THR A 26 10.02 -2.63 3.21
N SER A 27 10.60 -3.73 3.75
CA SER A 27 10.16 -5.10 3.45
C SER A 27 8.70 -5.35 3.83
N ASP A 28 8.30 -4.99 5.04
CA ASP A 28 6.94 -5.25 5.52
C ASP A 28 5.90 -4.48 4.70
N GLU A 29 6.16 -3.19 4.42
CA GLU A 29 5.26 -2.38 3.59
C GLU A 29 5.11 -2.97 2.18
N LEU A 30 6.22 -3.38 1.56
CA LEU A 30 6.22 -3.94 0.21
C LEU A 30 5.60 -5.34 0.17
N LEU A 31 5.82 -6.15 1.20
CA LEU A 31 5.20 -7.47 1.34
C LEU A 31 3.68 -7.36 1.41
N HIS A 32 3.16 -6.50 2.31
CA HIS A 32 1.72 -6.29 2.42
C HIS A 32 1.11 -5.72 1.13
N PHE A 33 1.83 -4.82 0.46
CA PHE A 33 1.43 -4.28 -0.83
C PHE A 33 1.37 -5.37 -1.91
N ALA A 34 2.37 -6.26 -2.00
CA ALA A 34 2.39 -7.39 -2.93
C ALA A 34 1.26 -8.39 -2.63
N MET A 35 1.02 -8.70 -1.34
CA MET A 35 -0.07 -9.57 -0.89
C MET A 35 -1.44 -9.03 -1.32
N GLY A 36 -1.62 -7.72 -1.38
CA GLY A 36 -2.83 -7.09 -1.89
C GLY A 36 -3.16 -7.46 -3.33
N PHE A 37 -2.15 -7.75 -4.16
CA PHE A 37 -2.32 -8.23 -5.55
C PHE A 37 -2.39 -9.76 -5.66
N LEU A 38 -1.53 -10.46 -4.93
CA LEU A 38 -1.26 -11.89 -5.15
C LEU A 38 -2.03 -12.81 -4.22
N ARG A 39 -2.48 -12.33 -3.06
CA ARG A 39 -3.18 -13.09 -2.01
C ARG A 39 -2.44 -14.37 -1.59
N ASN A 40 -1.15 -14.41 -1.78
CA ASN A 40 -0.28 -15.52 -1.43
C ASN A 40 1.01 -14.96 -0.83
N LYS A 41 1.28 -15.31 0.42
CA LYS A 41 2.40 -14.75 1.19
C LYS A 41 3.74 -15.19 0.61
N GLU A 42 3.91 -16.48 0.34
CA GLU A 42 5.15 -17.06 -0.16
C GLU A 42 5.54 -16.46 -1.50
N LEU A 43 4.57 -16.35 -2.41
CA LEU A 43 4.78 -15.72 -3.70
C LEU A 43 5.08 -14.23 -3.58
N SER A 44 4.46 -13.54 -2.63
CA SER A 44 4.72 -12.12 -2.37
C SER A 44 6.14 -11.90 -1.83
N GLU A 45 6.61 -12.77 -0.93
CA GLU A 45 7.98 -12.77 -0.42
C GLU A 45 9.00 -13.02 -1.54
N GLU A 46 8.72 -13.96 -2.44
CA GLU A 46 9.56 -14.26 -3.61
C GLU A 46 9.66 -13.02 -4.52
N ILE A 47 8.52 -12.42 -4.88
CA ILE A 47 8.50 -11.24 -5.78
C ILE A 47 9.20 -10.05 -5.15
N VAL A 48 8.99 -9.76 -3.87
CA VAL A 48 9.68 -8.67 -3.18
C VAL A 48 11.18 -8.92 -3.11
N SER A 49 11.60 -10.15 -2.83
CA SER A 49 13.01 -10.54 -2.83
C SER A 49 13.64 -10.37 -4.21
N ASP A 50 12.98 -10.80 -5.27
CA ASP A 50 13.43 -10.63 -6.65
C ASP A 50 13.58 -9.15 -7.03
N VAL A 51 12.68 -8.30 -6.57
CA VAL A 51 12.77 -6.85 -6.78
C VAL A 51 14.00 -6.29 -6.10
N TYR A 52 14.31 -6.67 -4.85
CA TYR A 52 15.53 -6.23 -4.17
C TYR A 52 16.79 -6.72 -4.89
N VAL A 53 16.81 -7.98 -5.34
CA VAL A 53 17.94 -8.52 -6.11
C VAL A 53 18.15 -7.69 -7.39
N LYS A 54 17.11 -7.39 -8.16
CA LYS A 54 17.20 -6.56 -9.37
C LYS A 54 17.70 -5.16 -9.05
N ILE A 55 17.24 -4.55 -7.97
CA ILE A 55 17.68 -3.21 -7.52
C ILE A 55 19.16 -3.25 -7.17
N TRP A 56 19.62 -4.28 -6.46
CA TRP A 56 21.04 -4.42 -6.12
C TRP A 56 21.93 -4.57 -7.35
N TYR A 57 21.51 -5.38 -8.33
CA TYR A 57 22.25 -5.51 -9.59
C TYR A 57 22.33 -4.20 -10.36
N ASN A 58 21.25 -3.44 -10.40
CA ASN A 58 21.14 -2.15 -11.10
C ASN A 58 21.38 -0.94 -10.19
N ARG A 59 22.00 -1.13 -9.02
CA ARG A 59 22.12 -0.11 -7.97
C ARG A 59 22.74 1.21 -8.44
N LYS A 60 23.57 1.19 -9.48
CA LYS A 60 24.18 2.40 -10.05
C LYS A 60 23.14 3.36 -10.61
N ASP A 61 22.02 2.83 -11.11
CA ASP A 61 20.94 3.64 -11.68
C ASP A 61 20.12 4.34 -10.60
N LEU A 62 20.22 3.91 -9.34
CA LEU A 62 19.53 4.55 -8.21
C LEU A 62 19.86 6.03 -8.10
N ILE A 63 21.05 6.47 -8.52
CA ILE A 63 21.47 7.89 -8.52
C ILE A 63 20.46 8.78 -9.28
N ARG A 64 19.77 8.21 -10.28
CA ARG A 64 18.82 8.92 -11.14
C ARG A 64 17.38 8.87 -10.63
N ILE A 65 17.15 8.17 -9.53
CA ILE A 65 15.82 8.00 -8.96
C ILE A 65 15.54 9.12 -7.96
N ASP A 66 14.59 9.97 -8.26
CA ASP A 66 14.21 11.09 -7.37
C ASP A 66 13.54 10.61 -6.08
N ASN A 67 12.73 9.57 -6.17
CA ASN A 67 12.00 9.01 -5.04
C ASN A 67 12.15 7.49 -5.00
N LEU A 68 13.04 7.02 -4.13
CA LEU A 68 13.35 5.61 -4.00
C LEU A 68 12.15 4.81 -3.46
N LYS A 69 11.34 5.38 -2.54
CA LYS A 69 10.16 4.72 -2.01
C LYS A 69 9.13 4.44 -3.11
N SER A 70 8.77 5.46 -3.91
CA SER A 70 7.86 5.28 -5.05
C SER A 70 8.40 4.27 -6.06
N TYR A 71 9.69 4.32 -6.35
CA TYR A 71 10.35 3.37 -7.27
C TYR A 71 10.23 1.93 -6.81
N LEU A 72 10.38 1.65 -5.51
CA LEU A 72 10.18 0.32 -4.92
C LEU A 72 8.74 -0.16 -5.12
N PHE A 73 7.74 0.67 -4.77
CA PHE A 73 6.32 0.32 -4.96
C PHE A 73 5.97 0.06 -6.42
N ILE A 74 6.45 0.89 -7.36
CA ILE A 74 6.26 0.70 -8.81
C ILE A 74 6.90 -0.62 -9.25
N SER A 75 8.12 -0.93 -8.78
CA SER A 75 8.83 -2.15 -9.13
C SER A 75 8.09 -3.40 -8.66
N VAL A 76 7.60 -3.39 -7.42
CA VAL A 76 6.80 -4.51 -6.86
C VAL A 76 5.46 -4.63 -7.60
N LYS A 77 4.73 -3.52 -7.81
CA LYS A 77 3.48 -3.53 -8.60
C LYS A 77 3.69 -4.21 -9.97
N ASN A 78 4.70 -3.74 -10.69
CA ASN A 78 4.97 -4.25 -12.04
C ASN A 78 5.37 -5.74 -12.04
N ALA A 79 6.09 -6.19 -11.02
CA ALA A 79 6.44 -7.60 -10.86
C ALA A 79 5.20 -8.46 -10.55
N CYS A 80 4.31 -8.01 -9.64
CA CYS A 80 3.05 -8.68 -9.33
C CYS A 80 2.15 -8.78 -10.57
N LEU A 81 1.92 -7.66 -11.28
CA LEU A 81 1.10 -7.64 -12.48
C LEU A 81 1.68 -8.51 -13.59
N SER A 82 3.01 -8.52 -13.76
CA SER A 82 3.68 -9.39 -14.73
C SER A 82 3.47 -10.88 -14.41
N HIS A 83 3.53 -11.24 -13.13
CA HIS A 83 3.24 -12.61 -12.69
C HIS A 83 1.79 -13.00 -12.97
N LEU A 84 0.83 -12.15 -12.58
CA LEU A 84 -0.60 -12.39 -12.81
C LEU A 84 -0.94 -12.53 -14.30
N ARG A 85 -0.34 -11.71 -15.17
CA ARG A 85 -0.53 -11.83 -16.65
C ARG A 85 0.00 -13.14 -17.19
N LYS A 86 1.14 -13.63 -16.70
CA LYS A 86 1.70 -14.92 -17.14
C LYS A 86 0.86 -16.11 -16.69
N THR A 87 0.32 -16.04 -15.48
CA THR A 87 -0.49 -17.13 -14.90
C THR A 87 -1.91 -17.18 -15.49
N ASN A 88 -2.46 -16.03 -15.91
CA ASN A 88 -3.80 -15.90 -16.48
C ASN A 88 -3.79 -15.84 -18.03
N SER A 89 -2.78 -16.36 -18.69
CA SER A 89 -2.59 -16.26 -20.15
C SER A 89 -3.74 -16.83 -20.99
N ASP A 90 -4.61 -17.68 -20.43
CA ASP A 90 -5.77 -18.25 -21.12
C ASP A 90 -7.04 -17.38 -21.09
N LYS A 91 -7.01 -16.27 -20.35
CA LYS A 91 -8.09 -15.29 -20.32
C LYS A 91 -7.58 -13.94 -20.82
N ILE A 92 -7.72 -13.68 -22.13
CA ILE A 92 -7.63 -12.33 -22.69
C ILE A 92 -8.88 -11.56 -22.22
N VAL A 93 -8.91 -11.23 -20.95
CA VAL A 93 -9.79 -10.22 -20.41
C VAL A 93 -8.91 -8.99 -20.22
N LEU A 94 -9.37 -7.83 -20.67
CA LEU A 94 -8.84 -6.54 -20.24
C LEU A 94 -9.03 -6.47 -18.73
N ILE A 95 -8.10 -7.08 -17.98
CA ILE A 95 -8.11 -7.04 -16.52
C ILE A 95 -7.82 -5.59 -16.17
N ASP A 96 -8.79 -4.90 -15.62
CA ASP A 96 -8.52 -3.66 -14.91
C ASP A 96 -7.45 -4.00 -13.86
N GLU A 97 -6.23 -3.49 -14.04
CA GLU A 97 -5.00 -3.91 -13.33
C GLU A 97 -5.15 -3.94 -11.81
N TYR A 98 -6.20 -3.32 -11.28
CA TYR A 98 -6.48 -3.19 -9.85
C TYR A 98 -7.76 -3.92 -9.41
N GLN A 99 -8.45 -4.65 -10.31
CA GLN A 99 -9.74 -5.27 -10.03
C GLN A 99 -9.68 -6.29 -8.90
N ASP A 100 -8.52 -6.90 -8.71
CA ASP A 100 -8.29 -7.91 -7.70
C ASP A 100 -7.51 -7.39 -6.46
N PHE A 101 -7.16 -6.10 -6.41
CA PHE A 101 -6.46 -5.56 -5.24
C PHE A 101 -7.35 -5.65 -4.01
N MET A 102 -6.83 -6.26 -2.94
CA MET A 102 -7.51 -6.39 -1.67
C MET A 102 -6.62 -5.87 -0.54
N PHE A 103 -7.20 -5.05 0.33
CA PHE A 103 -6.53 -4.64 1.56
C PHE A 103 -6.27 -5.87 2.44
N ILE A 104 -5.03 -6.04 2.89
CA ILE A 104 -4.65 -7.09 3.83
C ILE A 104 -4.37 -6.44 5.19
N GLU A 105 -5.06 -6.93 6.19
CA GLU A 105 -4.91 -6.47 7.56
C GLU A 105 -3.52 -6.77 8.11
N VAL A 106 -2.90 -5.77 8.73
CA VAL A 106 -1.65 -5.93 9.48
C VAL A 106 -2.03 -5.94 10.96
N SER A 107 -2.29 -7.12 11.50
CA SER A 107 -2.56 -7.27 12.94
C SER A 107 -1.24 -7.18 13.72
N GLY A 108 -1.13 -6.18 14.60
CA GLY A 108 -0.07 -6.12 15.60
C GLY A 108 -0.40 -6.99 16.82
N PRO A 109 0.61 -7.53 17.55
CA PRO A 109 0.38 -8.39 18.71
C PRO A 109 -0.13 -7.67 19.97
N GLU A 110 -0.26 -6.35 20.00
CA GLU A 110 -0.51 -5.55 21.20
C GLU A 110 -1.89 -4.84 21.25
N ASP A 111 -2.85 -5.22 20.40
CA ASP A 111 -4.16 -4.57 20.38
C ASP A 111 -5.05 -5.06 21.54
N ASP A 112 -5.40 -4.17 22.45
CA ASP A 112 -6.39 -4.41 23.52
C ASP A 112 -7.76 -4.79 22.94
N LEU A 113 -8.51 -5.68 23.63
CA LEU A 113 -9.78 -6.27 23.14
C LEU A 113 -10.85 -5.22 22.74
N ILE A 114 -10.83 -4.04 23.34
CA ILE A 114 -11.79 -2.96 23.05
C ILE A 114 -11.45 -2.26 21.74
N ASP A 115 -10.16 -2.15 21.40
CA ASP A 115 -9.70 -1.54 20.16
C ASP A 115 -9.84 -2.49 18.97
N ARG A 116 -9.82 -3.82 19.18
CA ARG A 116 -9.96 -4.82 18.11
C ARG A 116 -11.30 -4.74 17.38
N GLU A 117 -12.42 -4.54 18.10
CA GLU A 117 -13.73 -4.45 17.44
C GLU A 117 -13.83 -3.19 16.56
N ALA A 118 -13.29 -2.05 17.05
CA ALA A 118 -13.22 -0.82 16.28
C ALA A 118 -12.29 -0.93 15.08
N LEU A 119 -11.13 -1.57 15.24
CA LEU A 119 -10.19 -1.84 14.15
C LEU A 119 -10.79 -2.77 13.10
N ASN A 120 -11.47 -3.85 13.50
CA ASN A 120 -12.13 -4.76 12.58
C ASN A 120 -13.20 -4.05 11.72
N GLN A 121 -13.98 -3.13 12.33
CA GLN A 121 -14.98 -2.35 11.59
C GLN A 121 -14.31 -1.42 10.55
N ILE A 122 -13.18 -0.80 10.91
CA ILE A 122 -12.41 0.03 9.98
C ILE A 122 -11.86 -0.84 8.83
N HIS A 123 -11.34 -2.02 9.14
CA HIS A 123 -10.82 -2.96 8.13
C HIS A 123 -11.91 -3.48 7.20
N GLU A 124 -13.09 -3.83 7.74
CA GLU A 124 -14.25 -4.19 6.93
C GLU A 124 -14.69 -3.05 6.02
N ALA A 125 -14.71 -1.82 6.55
CA ALA A 125 -15.05 -0.64 5.77
C ALA A 125 -14.04 -0.38 4.63
N ILE A 126 -12.72 -0.52 4.91
CA ILE A 126 -11.67 -0.43 3.88
C ILE A 126 -11.83 -1.56 2.86
N GLY A 127 -12.08 -2.80 3.32
CA GLY A 127 -12.26 -3.98 2.46
C GLY A 127 -13.44 -3.85 1.49
N SER A 128 -14.47 -3.08 1.85
CA SER A 128 -15.66 -2.83 1.00
C SER A 128 -15.47 -1.74 -0.07
N LEU A 129 -14.34 -1.03 -0.06
CA LEU A 129 -14.06 0.03 -1.04
C LEU A 129 -13.88 -0.57 -2.45
N PRO A 130 -14.25 0.19 -3.51
CA PRO A 130 -13.84 -0.17 -4.85
C PRO A 130 -12.31 -0.31 -4.94
N PRO A 131 -11.76 -1.29 -5.67
CA PRO A 131 -10.34 -1.63 -5.65
C PRO A 131 -9.38 -0.45 -5.84
N LYS A 132 -9.67 0.46 -6.78
CA LYS A 132 -8.85 1.66 -7.01
C LYS A 132 -8.90 2.64 -5.83
N CYS A 133 -10.06 2.79 -5.19
CA CYS A 133 -10.18 3.63 -3.98
C CYS A 133 -9.46 2.99 -2.79
N GLN A 134 -9.56 1.67 -2.66
CA GLN A 134 -8.90 0.89 -1.64
C GLN A 134 -7.38 0.99 -1.76
N LEU A 135 -6.83 0.79 -2.97
CA LEU A 135 -5.41 0.95 -3.25
C LEU A 135 -4.92 2.36 -2.94
N ALA A 136 -5.60 3.39 -3.47
CA ALA A 136 -5.22 4.79 -3.21
C ALA A 136 -5.24 5.12 -1.70
N PHE A 137 -6.24 4.61 -0.98
CA PHE A 137 -6.36 4.80 0.47
C PHE A 137 -5.25 4.08 1.23
N THR A 138 -4.94 2.83 0.88
CA THR A 138 -3.84 2.04 1.48
C THR A 138 -2.50 2.75 1.29
N LEU A 139 -2.19 3.17 0.07
CA LEU A 139 -0.95 3.89 -0.23
C LEU A 139 -0.84 5.22 0.54
N ALA A 140 -1.95 5.97 0.68
CA ALA A 140 -1.96 7.24 1.38
C ALA A 140 -1.86 7.09 2.90
N LYS A 141 -2.64 6.17 3.49
CA LYS A 141 -2.87 6.13 4.94
C LYS A 141 -2.03 5.10 5.67
N ILE A 142 -1.76 3.99 5.04
CA ILE A 142 -0.96 2.92 5.62
C ILE A 142 0.51 3.07 5.24
N ASN A 143 0.79 3.35 3.97
CA ASN A 143 2.17 3.50 3.49
C ASN A 143 2.68 4.95 3.57
N GLY A 144 1.83 5.94 3.92
CA GLY A 144 2.21 7.34 4.11
C GLY A 144 2.71 8.04 2.86
N LEU A 145 2.28 7.60 1.67
CA LEU A 145 2.71 8.16 0.39
C LEU A 145 1.97 9.46 0.07
N LYS A 146 2.67 10.39 -0.57
CA LYS A 146 2.09 11.65 -1.06
C LYS A 146 1.25 11.41 -2.31
N ARG A 147 0.29 12.31 -2.59
CA ARG A 147 -0.60 12.19 -3.77
C ARG A 147 0.14 12.04 -5.08
N LYS A 148 1.25 12.76 -5.27
CA LYS A 148 2.11 12.64 -6.46
C LYS A 148 2.69 11.23 -6.58
N GLU A 149 3.21 10.69 -5.49
CA GLU A 149 3.79 9.33 -5.45
C GLU A 149 2.73 8.27 -5.77
N ILE A 150 1.52 8.42 -5.23
CA ILE A 150 0.38 7.53 -5.51
C ILE A 150 -0.04 7.65 -6.99
N ALA A 151 -0.04 8.86 -7.54
CA ALA A 151 -0.35 9.11 -8.94
C ALA A 151 0.65 8.38 -9.87
N ASP A 152 1.95 8.45 -9.54
CA ASP A 152 3.01 7.74 -10.28
C ASP A 152 2.84 6.21 -10.17
N ILE A 153 2.55 5.67 -8.96
CA ILE A 153 2.36 4.24 -8.74
C ILE A 153 1.14 3.71 -9.48
N MET A 154 0.03 4.46 -9.44
CA MET A 154 -1.24 4.07 -10.06
C MET A 154 -1.36 4.48 -11.53
N GLU A 155 -0.40 5.21 -12.08
CA GLU A 155 -0.38 5.71 -13.46
C GLU A 155 -1.63 6.55 -13.81
N ILE A 156 -2.04 7.41 -12.85
CA ILE A 156 -3.19 8.31 -12.96
C ILE A 156 -2.82 9.73 -12.55
N SER A 157 -3.72 10.71 -12.79
CA SER A 157 -3.48 12.08 -12.35
C SER A 157 -3.64 12.24 -10.82
N GLU A 158 -2.92 13.19 -10.21
CA GLU A 158 -3.11 13.55 -8.79
C GLU A 158 -4.56 13.94 -8.48
N LYS A 159 -5.26 14.57 -9.44
CA LYS A 159 -6.69 14.88 -9.33
C LYS A 159 -7.52 13.60 -9.19
N THR A 160 -7.19 12.57 -9.97
CA THR A 160 -7.87 11.26 -9.90
C THR A 160 -7.59 10.57 -8.57
N VAL A 161 -6.34 10.61 -8.07
CA VAL A 161 -5.99 10.13 -6.72
C VAL A 161 -6.84 10.83 -5.67
N ASN A 162 -6.93 12.16 -5.73
CA ASN A 162 -7.74 12.93 -4.78
C ASN A 162 -9.22 12.51 -4.80
N ASN A 163 -9.79 12.26 -5.98
CA ASN A 163 -11.17 11.78 -6.11
C ASN A 163 -11.34 10.37 -5.49
N HIS A 164 -10.37 9.46 -5.68
CA HIS A 164 -10.39 8.14 -5.05
C HIS A 164 -10.34 8.25 -3.52
N LEU A 165 -9.48 9.12 -2.98
CA LEU A 165 -9.37 9.35 -1.54
C LEU A 165 -10.66 9.94 -0.94
N ILE A 166 -11.26 10.94 -1.59
CA ILE A 166 -12.56 11.52 -1.16
C ILE A 166 -13.64 10.44 -1.15
N THR A 167 -13.70 9.63 -2.20
CA THR A 167 -14.68 8.53 -2.30
C THR A 167 -14.45 7.49 -1.20
N ALA A 168 -13.19 7.12 -0.94
CA ALA A 168 -12.85 6.18 0.11
C ALA A 168 -13.28 6.68 1.49
N VAL A 169 -12.89 7.91 1.86
CA VAL A 169 -13.25 8.52 3.14
C VAL A 169 -14.78 8.61 3.30
N LYS A 170 -15.49 9.04 2.27
CA LYS A 170 -16.96 9.12 2.30
C LYS A 170 -17.59 7.76 2.60
N LYS A 171 -17.18 6.71 1.87
CA LYS A 171 -17.73 5.35 2.06
C LYS A 171 -17.40 4.77 3.44
N ILE A 172 -16.14 4.92 3.90
CA ILE A 172 -15.75 4.47 5.25
C ILE A 172 -16.61 5.17 6.30
N THR A 173 -16.78 6.50 6.21
CA THR A 173 -17.59 7.26 7.16
C THR A 173 -19.06 6.80 7.14
N GLU A 174 -19.63 6.58 5.95
CA GLU A 174 -21.02 6.10 5.82
C GLU A 174 -21.20 4.73 6.48
N MET A 175 -20.28 3.80 6.30
CA MET A 175 -20.35 2.46 6.91
C MET A 175 -20.23 2.53 8.43
N LEU A 176 -19.28 3.29 8.96
CA LEU A 176 -19.10 3.45 10.40
C LEU A 176 -20.29 4.18 11.05
N ASP A 177 -20.93 5.14 10.36
CA ASP A 177 -22.13 5.84 10.84
C ASP A 177 -23.36 4.90 10.85
N ILE A 178 -23.47 3.97 9.91
CA ILE A 178 -24.53 2.95 9.89
C ILE A 178 -24.38 1.98 11.06
N ASP A 179 -23.19 1.47 11.30
CA ASP A 179 -22.90 0.56 12.41
C ASP A 179 -23.18 1.21 13.78
N ARG A 180 -22.85 2.50 13.94
CA ARG A 180 -23.19 3.25 15.17
C ARG A 180 -24.69 3.33 15.44
N LYS A 181 -25.51 3.49 14.41
CA LYS A 181 -26.97 3.56 14.54
C LYS A 181 -27.59 2.20 14.89
N THR A 182 -26.97 1.12 14.40
CA THR A 182 -27.48 -0.25 14.59
C THR A 182 -27.00 -0.90 15.88
N ARG A 183 -25.75 -0.64 16.34
CA ARG A 183 -25.11 -1.36 17.45
C ARG A 183 -25.01 -0.58 18.77
N LYS A 184 -25.49 0.67 18.90
CA LYS A 184 -25.40 1.49 20.14
C LYS A 184 -23.99 1.51 20.76
N MET A 185 -22.98 1.87 20.00
CA MET A 185 -21.58 1.89 20.47
C MET A 185 -21.31 3.00 21.50
N PRO A 186 -20.55 2.75 22.59
CA PRO A 186 -20.35 3.69 23.69
C PRO A 186 -19.30 4.77 23.47
N HIS A 187 -18.48 4.76 22.42
CA HIS A 187 -17.42 5.76 22.20
C HIS A 187 -17.50 6.49 20.87
N PRO A 188 -17.34 7.83 20.86
CA PRO A 188 -17.44 8.62 19.67
C PRO A 188 -16.09 8.71 18.93
N LEU A 189 -15.90 7.90 17.91
CA LEU A 189 -15.09 8.35 16.79
C LEU A 189 -15.87 9.47 16.11
N ASN A 190 -15.62 10.72 16.53
CA ASN A 190 -16.27 11.88 15.98
C ASN A 190 -15.83 12.03 14.50
N ARG A 191 -16.75 12.49 13.61
CA ARG A 191 -16.42 12.84 12.23
C ARG A 191 -15.15 13.70 12.14
N ALA A 192 -14.95 14.63 13.07
CA ALA A 192 -13.74 15.44 13.18
C ALA A 192 -12.48 14.61 13.50
N SER A 193 -12.59 13.57 14.35
CA SER A 193 -11.47 12.66 14.67
C SER A 193 -11.10 11.79 13.47
N LEU A 194 -12.09 11.29 12.72
CA LEU A 194 -11.84 10.57 11.47
C LEU A 194 -11.20 11.50 10.43
N TYR A 195 -11.68 12.74 10.28
CA TYR A 195 -11.04 13.71 9.41
C TYR A 195 -9.61 14.06 9.86
N SER A 196 -9.35 14.19 11.16
CA SER A 196 -7.99 14.46 11.67
C SER A 196 -7.05 13.25 11.54
N ILE A 197 -7.59 12.03 11.57
CA ILE A 197 -6.83 10.81 11.27
C ILE A 197 -6.59 10.68 9.75
N PHE A 198 -7.50 11.20 8.92
CA PHE A 198 -7.50 11.01 7.48
C PHE A 198 -7.01 12.22 6.65
N PHE A 199 -6.84 13.41 7.25
CA PHE A 199 -6.35 14.63 6.60
C PHE A 199 -5.32 15.38 7.45
#